data_774355b115a0620dfcd9de216c4a059b
#
_entry.id   774355b115a0620dfcd9de216c4a059b
#
_cell.length_a   1.000
_cell.length_b   1.000
_cell.length_c   1.000
_cell.angle_alpha   90.00
_cell.angle_beta   90.00
_cell.angle_gamma   90.00
#
_symmetry.space_group_name_H-M   'P 1'
#
loop_
_entity.id
_entity.type
_entity.pdbx_description
1 polymer ?
#
loop_
_entity_poly.entity_id
_entity_poly.type
_entity_poly.pdbx_seq_one_letter_code
_entity_poly.pdbx_strand_id
1 'polypeptide(L)'
;MYKNVYLKKGKEESLKRFHPWIFSGAIQRMDNDIEEGETVRVFTSAGDFIAIGHYQIGSIAVRVLSFSDVDIDNEFWCARLESAYRMRLAVGIAGNPDNNTYRLVHGEGDNLPGLVNDCYGPTAVMQAHSVGMHVCRMEIAKALKQVMGDELQNIYYKSETTLPYKADLRQENGFILGGDADDVAVENGLKFHIDWLRGQKTGFFVDQRENRSLLEHYAKGKSVLNMFCYTGGFSVYAMRGNAKAVHSVDSSAKAIELTNENIALNFPGDPRHEAFCEDAFKYLDEHDQQYDLIILDPPAFAKHRAALRNALKGYTRLNVKGLQRIKKGGILFTFSCSQVVTKDNFRNAVFTAAAQAGRKVRILHQLHQPADHPINIYHPEGEYLKGLVLYVE
;
A
#
# COMPACT_ATOMS: atom_id res chain seq x y z
N MET A 1 18.84 -10.98 28.09
CA MET A 1 19.91 -11.26 27.09
C MET A 1 19.23 -11.91 25.91
N TYR A 2 19.45 -11.43 24.69
CA TYR A 2 18.82 -12.01 23.48
C TYR A 2 19.35 -13.41 23.19
N LYS A 3 18.49 -14.30 22.72
CA LYS A 3 18.84 -15.64 22.25
C LYS A 3 19.52 -15.59 20.89
N ASN A 4 20.23 -16.65 20.52
CA ASN A 4 21.12 -16.66 19.38
C ASN A 4 20.64 -17.61 18.28
N VAL A 5 20.81 -17.17 17.04
CA VAL A 5 20.58 -17.95 15.81
C VAL A 5 21.89 -17.99 15.02
N TYR A 6 22.28 -19.17 14.54
CA TYR A 6 23.52 -19.38 13.79
C TYR A 6 23.21 -19.84 12.36
N LEU A 7 23.83 -19.18 11.40
CA LEU A 7 23.64 -19.48 9.98
C LEU A 7 24.53 -20.62 9.50
N LYS A 8 24.07 -21.31 8.46
CA LYS A 8 24.90 -22.24 7.70
C LYS A 8 25.99 -21.46 6.97
N LYS A 9 27.17 -22.09 6.78
CA LYS A 9 28.28 -21.51 6.03
C LYS A 9 27.84 -21.06 4.64
N GLY A 10 28.17 -19.81 4.29
CA GLY A 10 27.85 -19.20 2.99
C GLY A 10 26.39 -18.68 2.86
N LYS A 11 25.58 -18.76 3.94
CA LYS A 11 24.21 -18.20 3.93
C LYS A 11 24.13 -16.77 4.46
N GLU A 12 25.24 -16.24 4.94
CA GLU A 12 25.41 -14.85 5.36
C GLU A 12 25.56 -13.84 4.21
N GLU A 13 25.76 -14.30 2.97
CA GLU A 13 26.10 -13.42 1.82
C GLU A 13 24.98 -12.41 1.48
N SER A 14 23.72 -12.77 1.64
CA SER A 14 22.59 -11.83 1.45
C SER A 14 22.58 -10.76 2.55
N LEU A 15 22.91 -11.12 3.79
CA LEU A 15 22.94 -10.20 4.93
C LEU A 15 24.13 -9.24 4.84
N LYS A 16 25.29 -9.69 4.34
CA LYS A 16 26.44 -8.81 4.03
C LYS A 16 26.09 -7.75 2.98
N ARG A 17 25.05 -8.00 2.20
CA ARG A 17 24.47 -7.06 1.23
C ARG A 17 23.21 -6.40 1.76
N PHE A 18 22.99 -6.39 3.07
CA PHE A 18 21.91 -5.72 3.79
C PHE A 18 20.49 -6.19 3.43
N HIS A 19 20.32 -7.42 2.90
CA HIS A 19 18.99 -7.97 2.69
C HIS A 19 18.31 -8.22 4.06
N PRO A 20 17.08 -7.71 4.30
CA PRO A 20 16.49 -7.71 5.65
C PRO A 20 15.84 -9.03 6.06
N TRP A 21 15.85 -10.07 5.22
CA TRP A 21 15.21 -11.35 5.51
C TRP A 21 16.21 -12.49 5.61
N ILE A 22 16.03 -13.31 6.65
CA ILE A 22 16.73 -14.60 6.83
C ILE A 22 15.73 -15.71 6.63
N PHE A 23 15.94 -16.53 5.61
CA PHE A 23 15.07 -17.65 5.32
C PHE A 23 15.38 -18.84 6.23
N SER A 24 14.37 -19.63 6.61
CA SER A 24 14.50 -20.79 7.49
C SER A 24 15.55 -21.80 7.01
N GLY A 25 15.68 -21.98 5.71
CA GLY A 25 16.72 -22.84 5.11
C GLY A 25 18.17 -22.38 5.34
N ALA A 26 18.39 -21.12 5.75
CA ALA A 26 19.71 -20.57 6.06
C ALA A 26 20.17 -20.86 7.49
N ILE A 27 19.27 -21.22 8.39
CA ILE A 27 19.58 -21.47 9.81
C ILE A 27 20.21 -22.86 9.98
N GLN A 28 21.34 -22.91 10.67
CA GLN A 28 22.04 -24.15 11.05
C GLN A 28 21.57 -24.65 12.41
N ARG A 29 21.56 -23.78 13.41
CA ARG A 29 21.11 -24.03 14.78
C ARG A 29 20.64 -22.74 15.42
N MET A 30 19.88 -22.86 16.48
CA MET A 30 19.44 -21.74 17.30
C MET A 30 19.34 -22.20 18.75
N ASP A 31 19.34 -21.25 19.67
CA ASP A 31 19.13 -21.54 21.08
C ASP A 31 17.76 -22.19 21.30
N ASN A 32 17.62 -22.95 22.38
CA ASN A 32 16.36 -23.58 22.73
C ASN A 32 15.32 -22.54 23.17
N ASP A 33 14.06 -22.91 23.04
CA ASP A 33 12.90 -22.18 23.58
C ASP A 33 12.79 -20.71 23.09
N ILE A 34 13.22 -20.43 21.83
CA ILE A 34 12.95 -19.15 21.19
C ILE A 34 11.46 -19.08 20.86
N GLU A 35 10.77 -18.12 21.44
CA GLU A 35 9.36 -17.86 21.15
C GLU A 35 9.18 -17.05 19.86
N GLU A 36 8.05 -17.25 19.19
CA GLU A 36 7.72 -16.49 17.99
C GLU A 36 7.51 -15.00 18.33
N GLY A 37 8.17 -14.12 17.60
CA GLY A 37 8.18 -12.67 17.85
C GLY A 37 9.35 -12.21 18.73
N GLU A 38 10.09 -13.12 19.33
CA GLU A 38 11.23 -12.78 20.19
C GLU A 38 12.37 -12.15 19.37
N THR A 39 13.06 -11.16 19.98
CA THR A 39 14.27 -10.56 19.40
C THR A 39 15.43 -11.52 19.55
N VAL A 40 16.15 -11.79 18.46
CA VAL A 40 17.30 -12.70 18.41
C VAL A 40 18.51 -12.05 17.78
N ARG A 41 19.72 -12.42 18.28
CA ARG A 41 20.99 -12.12 17.62
C ARG A 41 21.33 -13.21 16.62
N VAL A 42 21.83 -12.80 15.48
CA VAL A 42 22.19 -13.73 14.38
C VAL A 42 23.69 -13.71 14.19
N PHE A 43 24.27 -14.89 14.07
CA PHE A 43 25.70 -15.11 13.89
C PHE A 43 26.00 -15.91 12.65
N THR A 44 27.17 -15.70 12.06
CA THR A 44 27.72 -16.54 11.01
C THR A 44 28.03 -17.95 11.53
N SER A 45 28.35 -18.88 10.65
CA SER A 45 28.84 -20.22 11.08
C SER A 45 30.15 -20.18 11.85
N ALA A 46 30.93 -19.10 11.74
CA ALA A 46 32.17 -18.88 12.46
C ALA A 46 31.95 -18.25 13.86
N GLY A 47 30.76 -17.78 14.16
CA GLY A 47 30.41 -17.14 15.41
C GLY A 47 30.52 -15.61 15.41
N ASP A 48 30.71 -14.98 14.24
CA ASP A 48 30.72 -13.53 14.12
C ASP A 48 29.29 -13.01 14.12
N PHE A 49 29.00 -11.93 14.85
CA PHE A 49 27.72 -11.25 14.84
C PHE A 49 27.46 -10.67 13.43
N ILE A 50 26.21 -10.76 12.93
CA ILE A 50 25.85 -10.23 11.64
C ILE A 50 24.55 -9.42 11.62
N ALA A 51 23.58 -9.74 12.47
CA ALA A 51 22.30 -9.03 12.54
C ALA A 51 21.57 -9.27 13.87
N ILE A 52 20.60 -8.40 14.16
CA ILE A 52 19.58 -8.58 15.19
C ILE A 52 18.20 -8.38 14.57
N GLY A 53 17.19 -9.15 14.99
CA GLY A 53 15.85 -9.06 14.42
C GLY A 53 14.83 -9.95 15.12
N HIS A 54 13.61 -9.95 14.64
CA HIS A 54 12.52 -10.75 15.19
C HIS A 54 12.45 -12.14 14.56
N TYR A 55 12.42 -13.16 15.40
CA TYR A 55 12.20 -14.55 14.98
C TYR A 55 10.72 -14.79 14.64
N GLN A 56 10.46 -15.59 13.63
CA GLN A 56 9.11 -16.00 13.24
C GLN A 56 9.11 -17.40 12.61
N ILE A 57 8.12 -18.20 12.94
CA ILE A 57 7.91 -19.53 12.35
C ILE A 57 7.41 -19.33 10.91
N GLY A 58 8.18 -19.82 9.94
CA GLY A 58 7.81 -19.72 8.53
C GLY A 58 9.00 -19.74 7.57
N SER A 59 8.77 -19.37 6.33
CA SER A 59 9.82 -19.29 5.32
C SER A 59 10.81 -18.15 5.60
N ILE A 60 10.34 -17.00 6.06
CA ILE A 60 11.16 -15.89 6.55
C ILE A 60 11.27 -16.07 8.06
N ALA A 61 12.39 -16.64 8.51
CA ALA A 61 12.57 -17.01 9.89
C ALA A 61 13.08 -15.88 10.79
N VAL A 62 13.83 -14.91 10.23
CA VAL A 62 14.18 -13.68 10.97
C VAL A 62 14.00 -12.47 10.07
N ARG A 63 13.33 -11.45 10.60
CA ARG A 63 13.25 -10.12 10.01
C ARG A 63 14.22 -9.20 10.70
N VAL A 64 15.23 -8.76 9.97
CA VAL A 64 16.36 -7.98 10.51
C VAL A 64 15.91 -6.56 10.85
N LEU A 65 16.15 -6.13 12.08
CA LEU A 65 15.95 -4.77 12.57
C LEU A 65 17.23 -3.94 12.47
N SER A 66 18.39 -4.57 12.70
CA SER A 66 19.70 -3.91 12.63
C SER A 66 20.79 -4.88 12.20
N PHE A 67 21.75 -4.36 11.43
CA PHE A 67 23.02 -5.03 11.09
C PHE A 67 24.15 -4.65 12.05
N SER A 68 23.88 -3.82 13.05
CA SER A 68 24.76 -3.50 14.16
C SER A 68 24.22 -4.14 15.43
N ASP A 69 25.13 -4.52 16.34
CA ASP A 69 24.76 -5.08 17.66
C ASP A 69 24.31 -3.94 18.58
N VAL A 70 22.99 -3.78 18.67
CA VAL A 70 22.32 -2.72 19.43
C VAL A 70 21.19 -3.32 20.27
N ASP A 71 20.80 -2.65 21.35
CA ASP A 71 19.61 -3.02 22.08
C ASP A 71 18.35 -2.51 21.33
N ILE A 72 17.33 -3.36 21.30
CA ILE A 72 16.02 -3.02 20.71
C ILE A 72 15.15 -2.49 21.84
N ASP A 73 15.34 -1.23 22.15
CA ASP A 73 14.69 -0.50 23.23
C ASP A 73 13.90 0.72 22.71
N ASN A 74 13.40 1.56 23.60
CA ASN A 74 12.66 2.76 23.22
C ASN A 74 13.50 3.75 22.40
N GLU A 75 14.81 3.86 22.65
CA GLU A 75 15.70 4.74 21.89
C GLU A 75 15.85 4.23 20.46
N PHE A 76 16.00 2.92 20.27
CA PHE A 76 16.01 2.29 18.95
C PHE A 76 14.71 2.58 18.18
N TRP A 77 13.55 2.37 18.80
CA TRP A 77 12.26 2.64 18.13
C TRP A 77 12.09 4.11 17.77
N CYS A 78 12.43 5.02 18.69
CA CYS A 78 12.40 6.47 18.40
C CYS A 78 13.31 6.83 17.22
N ALA A 79 14.55 6.35 17.19
CA ALA A 79 15.49 6.64 16.11
C ALA A 79 14.99 6.15 14.74
N ARG A 80 14.39 4.96 14.69
CA ARG A 80 13.81 4.40 13.45
C ARG A 80 12.61 5.19 12.96
N LEU A 81 11.67 5.51 13.86
CA LEU A 81 10.48 6.28 13.53
C LEU A 81 10.80 7.72 13.15
N GLU A 82 11.77 8.35 13.86
CA GLU A 82 12.26 9.69 13.50
C GLU A 82 12.91 9.70 12.11
N SER A 83 13.70 8.69 11.76
CA SER A 83 14.27 8.55 10.42
C SER A 83 13.19 8.46 9.36
N ALA A 84 12.15 7.66 9.59
CA ALA A 84 11.02 7.55 8.70
C ALA A 84 10.26 8.88 8.55
N TYR A 85 9.99 9.58 9.65
CA TYR A 85 9.30 10.87 9.65
C TYR A 85 10.12 11.96 8.95
N ARG A 86 11.42 12.07 9.24
CA ARG A 86 12.33 13.00 8.58
C ARG A 86 12.36 12.81 7.06
N MET A 87 12.30 11.57 6.60
CA MET A 87 12.23 11.29 5.15
C MET A 87 10.94 11.87 4.56
N ARG A 88 9.77 11.71 5.22
CA ARG A 88 8.50 12.30 4.76
C ARG A 88 8.51 13.82 4.78
N LEU A 89 9.17 14.43 5.75
CA LEU A 89 9.43 15.89 5.76
C LEU A 89 10.33 16.31 4.58
N ALA A 90 11.42 15.58 4.35
CA ALA A 90 12.39 15.90 3.28
C ALA A 90 11.79 15.85 1.87
N VAL A 91 10.80 14.97 1.65
CA VAL A 91 10.08 14.87 0.36
C VAL A 91 8.81 15.73 0.31
N GLY A 92 8.55 16.57 1.34
CA GLY A 92 7.45 17.53 1.37
C GLY A 92 6.05 16.91 1.54
N ILE A 93 5.96 15.68 2.03
CA ILE A 93 4.70 14.96 2.25
C ILE A 93 4.17 15.22 3.66
N ALA A 94 5.00 15.04 4.68
CA ALA A 94 4.69 15.46 6.05
C ALA A 94 5.02 16.96 6.26
N GLY A 95 4.38 17.59 7.26
CA GLY A 95 4.53 19.01 7.54
C GLY A 95 3.95 19.94 6.46
N ASN A 96 3.17 19.39 5.54
CA ASN A 96 2.51 20.14 4.47
C ASN A 96 1.07 20.47 4.90
N PRO A 97 0.64 21.74 4.94
CA PRO A 97 -0.70 22.13 5.36
C PRO A 97 -1.81 21.58 4.44
N ASP A 98 -1.47 21.30 3.18
CA ASP A 98 -2.40 20.74 2.20
C ASP A 98 -2.41 19.20 2.21
N ASN A 99 -1.60 18.55 3.07
CA ASN A 99 -1.51 17.10 3.10
C ASN A 99 -1.20 16.57 4.51
N ASN A 100 -2.16 15.89 5.12
CA ASN A 100 -1.99 15.17 6.37
C ASN A 100 -2.34 13.67 6.24
N THR A 101 -2.39 13.18 4.98
CA THR A 101 -2.70 11.80 4.61
C THR A 101 -1.48 11.18 3.96
N TYR A 102 -0.75 10.32 4.69
CA TYR A 102 0.47 9.70 4.16
C TYR A 102 0.87 8.44 4.95
N ARG A 103 1.68 7.60 4.30
CA ARG A 103 2.33 6.46 4.97
C ARG A 103 3.59 6.92 5.70
N LEU A 104 3.56 6.83 7.02
CA LEU A 104 4.72 7.15 7.86
C LEU A 104 5.75 6.01 7.89
N VAL A 105 5.28 4.76 7.96
CA VAL A 105 6.16 3.58 7.96
C VAL A 105 5.73 2.58 6.92
N HIS A 106 6.64 2.20 6.03
CA HIS A 106 6.44 1.23 4.96
C HIS A 106 7.36 0.01 5.12
N GLY A 107 7.23 -0.71 6.20
CA GLY A 107 7.90 -2.00 6.42
C GLY A 107 9.41 -1.96 6.19
N GLU A 108 9.87 -2.86 5.34
CA GLU A 108 11.27 -3.02 4.95
C GLU A 108 11.86 -1.76 4.29
N GLY A 109 11.02 -0.94 3.66
CA GLY A 109 11.42 0.34 3.06
C GLY A 109 11.94 1.34 4.08
N ASP A 110 11.45 1.28 5.32
CA ASP A 110 11.85 2.13 6.44
C ASP A 110 12.70 1.37 7.48
N ASN A 111 13.23 0.20 7.14
CA ASN A 111 13.99 -0.68 8.04
C ASN A 111 13.21 -1.09 9.30
N LEU A 112 11.88 -1.18 9.19
CA LEU A 112 10.95 -1.66 10.20
C LEU A 112 10.11 -2.82 9.62
N PRO A 113 10.72 -3.96 9.27
CA PRO A 113 10.11 -5.03 8.51
C PRO A 113 8.86 -5.58 9.17
N GLY A 114 7.74 -5.51 8.45
CA GLY A 114 6.44 -5.96 8.96
C GLY A 114 5.66 -4.92 9.76
N LEU A 115 6.10 -3.65 9.82
CA LEU A 115 5.33 -2.55 10.37
C LEU A 115 4.79 -1.65 9.25
N VAL A 116 3.50 -1.36 9.29
CA VAL A 116 2.85 -0.34 8.45
C VAL A 116 2.18 0.68 9.36
N ASN A 117 2.37 1.96 9.05
CA ASN A 117 1.72 3.05 9.76
C ASN A 117 1.30 4.13 8.77
N ASP A 118 0.00 4.39 8.68
CA ASP A 118 -0.57 5.47 7.89
C ASP A 118 -1.11 6.58 8.80
N CYS A 119 -0.78 7.82 8.50
CA CYS A 119 -1.27 9.00 9.18
C CYS A 119 -2.46 9.60 8.43
N TYR A 120 -3.49 9.97 9.18
CA TYR A 120 -4.72 10.63 8.73
C TYR A 120 -5.02 11.77 9.72
N GLY A 121 -4.51 12.97 9.42
CA GLY A 121 -4.53 14.07 10.38
C GLY A 121 -3.83 13.68 11.70
N PRO A 122 -4.50 13.87 12.86
CA PRO A 122 -3.93 13.55 14.16
C PRO A 122 -4.02 12.05 14.53
N THR A 123 -4.51 11.20 13.63
CA THR A 123 -4.70 9.77 13.86
C THR A 123 -3.72 8.94 13.04
N ALA A 124 -2.98 8.06 13.71
CA ALA A 124 -2.16 7.04 13.06
C ALA A 124 -2.85 5.68 13.10
N VAL A 125 -2.94 5.00 11.96
CA VAL A 125 -3.43 3.62 11.86
C VAL A 125 -2.23 2.69 11.72
N MET A 126 -1.97 1.90 12.76
CA MET A 126 -0.82 1.01 12.87
C MET A 126 -1.22 -0.44 12.57
N GLN A 127 -0.48 -1.08 11.67
CA GLN A 127 -0.64 -2.51 11.35
C GLN A 127 0.67 -3.26 11.56
N ALA A 128 0.59 -4.40 12.24
CA ALA A 128 1.66 -5.38 12.29
C ALA A 128 1.37 -6.51 11.27
N HIS A 129 2.38 -6.84 10.47
CA HIS A 129 2.37 -7.94 9.50
C HIS A 129 3.33 -9.06 9.93
N SER A 130 3.91 -8.96 11.13
CA SER A 130 4.77 -9.97 11.75
C SER A 130 4.48 -10.07 13.22
N VAL A 131 4.76 -11.24 13.82
CA VAL A 131 4.55 -11.49 15.25
C VAL A 131 5.41 -10.53 16.08
N GLY A 132 6.67 -10.32 15.71
CA GLY A 132 7.57 -9.42 16.46
C GLY A 132 7.06 -7.99 16.52
N MET A 133 6.57 -7.43 15.41
CA MET A 133 5.96 -6.09 15.41
C MET A 133 4.68 -6.03 16.24
N HIS A 134 3.91 -7.13 16.27
CA HIS A 134 2.74 -7.23 17.14
C HIS A 134 3.13 -7.22 18.62
N VAL A 135 4.14 -7.99 19.00
CA VAL A 135 4.64 -8.06 20.40
C VAL A 135 5.11 -6.68 20.87
N CYS A 136 5.89 -5.97 20.03
CA CYS A 136 6.45 -4.65 20.36
C CYS A 136 5.48 -3.47 20.12
N ARG A 137 4.22 -3.71 19.75
CA ARG A 137 3.27 -2.65 19.34
C ARG A 137 3.10 -1.51 20.35
N MET A 138 3.12 -1.82 21.64
CA MET A 138 2.95 -0.81 22.70
C MET A 138 4.19 0.08 22.84
N GLU A 139 5.38 -0.51 22.71
CA GLU A 139 6.66 0.21 22.72
C GLU A 139 6.81 1.09 21.50
N ILE A 140 6.43 0.55 20.33
CA ILE A 140 6.40 1.29 19.06
C ILE A 140 5.40 2.45 19.14
N ALA A 141 4.20 2.24 19.69
CA ALA A 141 3.19 3.30 19.86
C ALA A 141 3.68 4.42 20.79
N LYS A 142 4.36 4.06 21.90
CA LYS A 142 4.98 5.03 22.81
C LYS A 142 6.06 5.85 22.09
N ALA A 143 6.95 5.20 21.36
CA ALA A 143 8.01 5.86 20.60
C ALA A 143 7.43 6.76 19.50
N LEU A 144 6.36 6.31 18.81
CA LEU A 144 5.66 7.09 17.80
C LEU A 144 5.08 8.39 18.40
N LYS A 145 4.43 8.32 19.58
CA LYS A 145 3.94 9.51 20.27
C LYS A 145 5.09 10.44 20.69
N GLN A 146 6.23 9.92 21.10
CA GLN A 146 7.41 10.72 21.44
C GLN A 146 7.97 11.47 20.22
N VAL A 147 8.03 10.81 19.06
CA VAL A 147 8.58 11.39 17.81
C VAL A 147 7.66 12.44 17.22
N MET A 148 6.36 12.18 17.18
CA MET A 148 5.37 13.07 16.54
C MET A 148 4.81 14.14 17.49
N GLY A 149 4.99 13.98 18.80
CA GLY A 149 4.53 14.95 19.79
C GLY A 149 3.03 15.23 19.70
N ASP A 150 2.65 16.51 19.67
CA ASP A 150 1.26 16.95 19.67
C ASP A 150 0.55 16.78 18.31
N GLU A 151 1.29 16.55 17.24
CA GLU A 151 0.71 16.24 15.93
C GLU A 151 -0.05 14.90 15.93
N LEU A 152 0.33 13.98 16.82
CA LEU A 152 -0.31 12.68 16.99
C LEU A 152 -1.18 12.65 18.25
N GLN A 153 -2.48 12.49 18.09
CA GLN A 153 -3.44 12.40 19.19
C GLN A 153 -3.99 10.99 19.38
N ASN A 154 -4.12 10.24 18.29
CA ASN A 154 -4.72 8.91 18.30
C ASN A 154 -3.84 7.89 17.59
N ILE A 155 -3.77 6.66 18.14
CA ILE A 155 -3.19 5.50 17.47
C ILE A 155 -4.24 4.38 17.48
N TYR A 156 -4.73 4.03 16.30
CA TYR A 156 -5.62 2.90 16.10
C TYR A 156 -4.84 1.69 15.59
N TYR A 157 -4.84 0.61 16.35
CA TYR A 157 -4.19 -0.64 15.98
C TYR A 157 -5.16 -1.52 15.20
N LYS A 158 -4.80 -1.88 13.96
CA LYS A 158 -5.66 -2.60 13.03
C LYS A 158 -4.93 -3.80 12.43
N SER A 159 -4.75 -4.87 13.20
CA SER A 159 -3.94 -6.02 12.78
C SER A 159 -4.68 -7.37 12.81
N GLU A 160 -5.96 -7.40 13.10
CA GLU A 160 -6.76 -8.64 13.15
C GLU A 160 -6.60 -9.50 11.89
N THR A 161 -6.54 -8.88 10.70
CA THR A 161 -6.44 -9.57 9.41
C THR A 161 -5.05 -9.55 8.78
N THR A 162 -4.06 -8.88 9.40
CA THR A 162 -2.70 -8.72 8.84
C THR A 162 -1.67 -9.61 9.52
N LEU A 163 -1.96 -10.09 10.73
CA LEU A 163 -1.08 -10.99 11.46
C LEU A 163 -0.98 -12.36 10.77
N PRO A 164 0.17 -13.05 10.90
CA PRO A 164 0.34 -14.37 10.33
C PRO A 164 -0.68 -15.36 10.89
N TYR A 165 -1.50 -15.96 10.03
CA TYR A 165 -2.57 -16.88 10.42
C TYR A 165 -2.09 -18.05 11.31
N LYS A 166 -0.88 -18.56 11.07
CA LYS A 166 -0.33 -19.68 11.82
C LYS A 166 0.07 -19.35 13.26
N ALA A 167 0.19 -18.07 13.60
CA ALA A 167 0.56 -17.65 14.94
C ALA A 167 -0.61 -17.70 15.93
N ASP A 168 -1.84 -17.92 15.45
CA ASP A 168 -3.10 -17.99 16.23
C ASP A 168 -3.25 -16.86 17.27
N LEU A 169 -2.82 -15.66 16.90
CA LEU A 169 -2.91 -14.49 17.75
C LEU A 169 -4.33 -13.94 17.69
N ARG A 170 -5.03 -14.01 18.80
CA ARG A 170 -6.36 -13.41 18.98
C ARG A 170 -6.20 -11.95 19.32
N GLN A 171 -6.14 -11.11 18.30
CA GLN A 171 -6.00 -9.67 18.46
C GLN A 171 -7.23 -8.96 17.91
N GLU A 172 -7.90 -8.21 18.77
CA GLU A 172 -8.95 -7.28 18.36
C GLU A 172 -8.32 -5.94 17.92
N ASN A 173 -8.95 -5.31 16.93
CA ASN A 173 -8.60 -3.95 16.54
C ASN A 173 -9.06 -2.96 17.61
N GLY A 174 -8.33 -1.87 17.80
CA GLY A 174 -8.72 -0.87 18.81
C GLY A 174 -7.72 0.26 18.97
N PHE A 175 -8.13 1.29 19.69
CA PHE A 175 -7.24 2.39 20.03
C PHE A 175 -6.20 1.96 21.09
N ILE A 176 -4.91 2.22 20.79
CA ILE A 176 -3.81 2.14 21.76
C ILE A 176 -3.64 3.48 22.48
N LEU A 177 -3.88 4.59 21.77
CA LEU A 177 -3.81 5.95 22.27
C LEU A 177 -5.02 6.73 21.78
N GLY A 178 -5.59 7.61 22.62
CA GLY A 178 -6.76 8.41 22.27
C GLY A 178 -8.05 7.60 22.24
N GLY A 179 -8.97 7.92 21.32
CA GLY A 179 -10.24 7.19 21.21
C GLY A 179 -11.36 7.92 20.50
N ASP A 180 -11.34 9.24 20.49
CA ASP A 180 -12.30 10.06 19.76
C ASP A 180 -11.56 10.84 18.66
N ALA A 181 -11.80 10.47 17.41
CA ALA A 181 -11.06 10.99 16.28
C ALA A 181 -11.99 11.35 15.14
N ASP A 182 -11.84 12.58 14.63
CA ASP A 182 -12.42 12.98 13.35
C ASP A 182 -11.87 12.08 12.23
N ASP A 183 -12.74 11.57 11.40
CA ASP A 183 -12.41 10.70 10.28
C ASP A 183 -12.08 11.46 8.98
N VAL A 184 -12.09 12.80 9.01
CA VAL A 184 -11.76 13.63 7.85
C VAL A 184 -10.26 13.93 7.82
N ALA A 185 -9.61 13.51 6.73
CA ALA A 185 -8.22 13.82 6.45
C ALA A 185 -8.06 14.57 5.12
N VAL A 186 -6.90 15.19 4.92
CA VAL A 186 -6.59 16.03 3.76
C VAL A 186 -5.49 15.40 2.92
N GLU A 187 -5.71 15.27 1.62
CA GLU A 187 -4.71 14.88 0.64
C GLU A 187 -4.65 15.92 -0.49
N ASN A 188 -3.53 16.61 -0.63
CA ASN A 188 -3.33 17.66 -1.64
C ASN A 188 -4.48 18.70 -1.66
N GLY A 189 -4.92 19.15 -0.49
CA GLY A 189 -6.01 20.12 -0.33
C GLY A 189 -7.43 19.56 -0.51
N LEU A 190 -7.59 18.29 -0.84
CA LEU A 190 -8.89 17.60 -0.92
C LEU A 190 -9.19 16.85 0.38
N LYS A 191 -10.43 16.86 0.80
CA LYS A 191 -10.89 16.23 2.03
C LYS A 191 -11.47 14.84 1.75
N PHE A 192 -11.18 13.88 2.63
CA PHE A 192 -11.68 12.52 2.54
C PHE A 192 -12.13 11.99 3.90
N HIS A 193 -13.27 11.36 3.96
CA HIS A 193 -13.65 10.48 5.05
C HIS A 193 -12.82 9.20 4.99
N ILE A 194 -12.14 8.86 6.08
CA ILE A 194 -11.28 7.70 6.20
C ILE A 194 -11.91 6.68 7.15
N ASP A 195 -12.41 5.59 6.61
CA ASP A 195 -12.98 4.51 7.43
C ASP A 195 -11.87 3.54 7.90
N TRP A 196 -11.06 3.95 8.88
CA TRP A 196 -10.05 3.04 9.45
C TRP A 196 -10.67 1.94 10.32
N LEU A 197 -11.89 2.07 10.80
CA LEU A 197 -12.56 1.06 11.63
C LEU A 197 -12.97 -0.16 10.79
N ARG A 198 -13.66 0.05 9.68
CA ARG A 198 -14.29 -0.99 8.85
C ARG A 198 -13.74 -1.06 7.43
N GLY A 199 -13.11 0.00 6.95
CA GLY A 199 -12.55 0.11 5.62
C GLY A 199 -11.43 -0.88 5.35
N GLN A 200 -11.09 -1.06 4.09
CA GLN A 200 -10.01 -1.95 3.67
C GLN A 200 -8.65 -1.42 4.13
N LYS A 201 -7.73 -2.32 4.45
CA LYS A 201 -6.37 -1.99 4.92
C LYS A 201 -6.43 -0.98 6.08
N THR A 202 -5.81 0.18 5.94
CA THR A 202 -5.79 1.25 6.93
C THR A 202 -6.96 2.25 6.80
N GLY A 203 -7.84 2.09 5.78
CA GLY A 203 -9.01 2.92 5.53
C GLY A 203 -8.98 3.69 4.23
N PHE A 204 -7.79 3.97 3.67
CA PHE A 204 -7.59 4.68 2.41
C PHE A 204 -6.39 4.13 1.65
N PHE A 205 -6.34 4.33 0.33
CA PHE A 205 -5.23 3.90 -0.53
C PHE A 205 -4.27 5.07 -0.79
N VAL A 206 -3.45 5.39 0.21
CA VAL A 206 -2.46 6.49 0.14
C VAL A 206 -1.38 6.26 -0.93
N ASP A 207 -1.18 5.01 -1.34
CA ASP A 207 -0.23 4.61 -2.38
C ASP A 207 -0.60 5.09 -3.79
N GLN A 208 -1.82 5.60 -4.00
CA GLN A 208 -2.27 6.15 -5.28
C GLN A 208 -2.25 7.70 -5.36
N ARG A 209 -1.76 8.41 -4.32
CA ARG A 209 -1.78 9.89 -4.27
C ARG A 209 -1.18 10.55 -5.52
N GLU A 210 0.03 10.17 -5.91
CA GLU A 210 0.72 10.74 -7.08
C GLU A 210 -0.01 10.39 -8.39
N ASN A 211 -0.58 9.19 -8.46
CA ASN A 211 -1.32 8.74 -9.63
C ASN A 211 -2.66 9.47 -9.75
N ARG A 212 -3.31 9.82 -8.61
CA ARG A 212 -4.50 10.68 -8.59
C ARG A 212 -4.18 12.11 -9.07
N SER A 213 -3.06 12.68 -8.61
CA SER A 213 -2.59 14.00 -9.06
C SER A 213 -2.28 14.02 -10.55
N LEU A 214 -1.68 12.97 -11.08
CA LEU A 214 -1.41 12.86 -12.50
C LEU A 214 -2.72 12.75 -13.31
N LEU A 215 -3.70 12.00 -12.82
CA LEU A 215 -5.02 11.88 -13.46
C LEU A 215 -5.73 13.23 -13.52
N GLU A 216 -5.68 14.01 -12.45
CA GLU A 216 -6.25 15.36 -12.40
C GLU A 216 -5.75 16.25 -13.54
N HIS A 217 -4.45 16.19 -13.85
CA HIS A 217 -3.84 16.91 -14.96
C HIS A 217 -4.50 16.56 -16.32
N TYR A 218 -4.95 15.33 -16.50
CA TYR A 218 -5.61 14.88 -17.74
C TYR A 218 -7.13 15.07 -17.77
N ALA A 219 -7.78 15.44 -16.66
CA ALA A 219 -9.24 15.37 -16.50
C ALA A 219 -10.03 16.50 -17.17
N LYS A 220 -9.40 17.68 -17.43
CA LYS A 220 -10.10 18.89 -17.89
C LYS A 220 -10.96 18.64 -19.13
N GLY A 221 -12.27 18.90 -19.00
CA GLY A 221 -13.25 18.76 -20.08
C GLY A 221 -13.55 17.33 -20.52
N LYS A 222 -13.05 16.33 -19.80
CA LYS A 222 -13.19 14.90 -20.12
C LYS A 222 -14.41 14.27 -19.46
N SER A 223 -15.01 13.26 -20.12
CA SER A 223 -15.87 12.28 -19.46
C SER A 223 -14.98 11.20 -18.87
N VAL A 224 -15.09 10.98 -17.54
CA VAL A 224 -14.21 10.11 -16.78
C VAL A 224 -14.99 8.91 -16.26
N LEU A 225 -14.41 7.71 -16.36
CA LEU A 225 -14.90 6.48 -15.71
C LEU A 225 -13.86 5.98 -14.72
N ASN A 226 -14.23 5.92 -13.45
CA ASN A 226 -13.41 5.35 -12.38
C ASN A 226 -13.98 3.99 -11.96
N MET A 227 -13.32 2.92 -12.41
CA MET A 227 -13.68 1.54 -12.08
C MET A 227 -12.93 1.08 -10.83
N PHE A 228 -13.62 0.30 -9.97
CA PHE A 228 -13.12 -0.10 -8.65
C PHE A 228 -12.82 1.13 -7.79
N CYS A 229 -13.77 2.06 -7.76
CA CYS A 229 -13.55 3.41 -7.25
C CYS A 229 -13.28 3.46 -5.74
N TYR A 230 -13.64 2.41 -4.98
CA TYR A 230 -13.57 2.35 -3.52
C TYR A 230 -14.19 3.59 -2.88
N THR A 231 -13.43 4.47 -2.25
CA THR A 231 -13.91 5.73 -1.62
C THR A 231 -13.89 6.93 -2.57
N GLY A 232 -13.75 6.71 -3.87
CA GLY A 232 -13.83 7.74 -4.90
C GLY A 232 -12.59 8.63 -5.05
N GLY A 233 -11.43 8.23 -4.53
CA GLY A 233 -10.22 9.05 -4.57
C GLY A 233 -9.90 9.62 -5.95
N PHE A 234 -9.83 8.79 -6.99
CA PHE A 234 -9.62 9.26 -8.37
C PHE A 234 -10.75 10.17 -8.87
N SER A 235 -12.00 9.90 -8.47
CA SER A 235 -13.16 10.69 -8.89
C SER A 235 -13.13 12.11 -8.33
N VAL A 236 -12.76 12.28 -7.05
CA VAL A 236 -12.60 13.58 -6.41
C VAL A 236 -11.52 14.41 -7.12
N TYR A 237 -10.38 13.80 -7.47
CA TYR A 237 -9.34 14.47 -8.24
C TYR A 237 -9.78 14.82 -9.67
N ALA A 238 -10.53 13.93 -10.34
CA ALA A 238 -11.09 14.22 -11.66
C ALA A 238 -12.05 15.41 -11.63
N MET A 239 -12.89 15.52 -10.59
CA MET A 239 -13.80 16.65 -10.37
C MET A 239 -13.01 17.96 -10.19
N ARG A 240 -11.96 17.98 -9.35
CA ARG A 240 -11.11 19.16 -9.16
C ARG A 240 -10.36 19.52 -10.46
N GLY A 241 -9.95 18.53 -11.24
CA GLY A 241 -9.35 18.70 -12.57
C GLY A 241 -10.33 19.19 -13.65
N ASN A 242 -11.54 19.62 -13.26
CA ASN A 242 -12.59 20.12 -14.16
C ASN A 242 -13.03 19.11 -15.24
N ALA A 243 -13.18 17.84 -14.87
CA ALA A 243 -13.88 16.88 -15.69
C ALA A 243 -15.31 17.38 -15.99
N LYS A 244 -15.83 17.08 -17.19
CA LYS A 244 -17.21 17.46 -17.54
C LYS A 244 -18.25 16.49 -16.98
N ALA A 245 -17.86 15.24 -16.75
CA ALA A 245 -18.68 14.21 -16.11
C ALA A 245 -17.75 13.14 -15.50
N VAL A 246 -18.11 12.61 -14.36
CA VAL A 246 -17.35 11.58 -13.64
C VAL A 246 -18.30 10.48 -13.21
N HIS A 247 -18.07 9.26 -13.69
CA HIS A 247 -18.79 8.06 -13.26
C HIS A 247 -17.88 7.20 -12.40
N SER A 248 -18.37 6.83 -11.22
CA SER A 248 -17.68 5.95 -10.27
C SER A 248 -18.38 4.61 -10.18
N VAL A 249 -17.66 3.51 -10.29
CA VAL A 249 -18.24 2.15 -10.25
C VAL A 249 -17.50 1.31 -9.23
N ASP A 250 -18.24 0.70 -8.31
CA ASP A 250 -17.75 -0.31 -7.36
C ASP A 250 -18.88 -1.28 -7.02
N SER A 251 -18.53 -2.53 -6.76
CA SER A 251 -19.51 -3.56 -6.36
C SER A 251 -19.98 -3.44 -4.91
N SER A 252 -19.27 -2.65 -4.09
CA SER A 252 -19.57 -2.44 -2.67
C SER A 252 -20.47 -1.22 -2.48
N ALA A 253 -21.67 -1.43 -1.95
CA ALA A 253 -22.58 -0.34 -1.61
C ALA A 253 -21.95 0.65 -0.60
N LYS A 254 -21.14 0.14 0.36
CA LYS A 254 -20.44 1.01 1.32
C LYS A 254 -19.36 1.86 0.65
N ALA A 255 -18.66 1.33 -0.37
CA ALA A 255 -17.70 2.09 -1.15
C ALA A 255 -18.39 3.22 -1.94
N ILE A 256 -19.54 2.94 -2.52
CA ILE A 256 -20.35 3.94 -3.25
C ILE A 256 -20.89 5.01 -2.31
N GLU A 257 -21.34 4.65 -1.11
CA GLU A 257 -21.76 5.61 -0.09
C GLU A 257 -20.62 6.58 0.25
N LEU A 258 -19.44 6.05 0.61
CA LEU A 258 -18.24 6.85 0.91
C LEU A 258 -17.77 7.69 -0.29
N THR A 259 -17.89 7.18 -1.52
CA THR A 259 -17.60 7.95 -2.72
C THR A 259 -18.50 9.18 -2.82
N ASN A 260 -19.82 9.02 -2.61
CA ASN A 260 -20.77 10.13 -2.64
C ASN A 260 -20.50 11.14 -1.51
N GLU A 261 -20.20 10.66 -0.29
CA GLU A 261 -19.81 11.52 0.83
C GLU A 261 -18.56 12.35 0.52
N ASN A 262 -17.51 11.72 -0.04
CA ASN A 262 -16.26 12.40 -0.40
C ASN A 262 -16.45 13.41 -1.54
N ILE A 263 -17.29 13.11 -2.51
CA ILE A 263 -17.68 14.07 -3.56
C ILE A 263 -18.43 15.25 -2.94
N ALA A 264 -19.44 15.00 -2.11
CA ALA A 264 -20.24 16.05 -1.46
C ALA A 264 -19.39 16.92 -0.53
N LEU A 265 -18.40 16.35 0.17
CA LEU A 265 -17.48 17.05 1.05
C LEU A 265 -16.62 18.10 0.32
N ASN A 266 -16.26 17.84 -0.94
CA ASN A 266 -15.42 18.72 -1.75
C ASN A 266 -16.22 19.55 -2.78
N PHE A 267 -17.33 19.03 -3.30
CA PHE A 267 -18.13 19.60 -4.39
C PHE A 267 -19.64 19.48 -4.06
N PRO A 268 -20.14 20.19 -3.04
CA PRO A 268 -21.53 20.05 -2.62
C PRO A 268 -22.49 20.48 -3.73
N GLY A 269 -23.41 19.57 -4.10
CA GLY A 269 -24.43 19.83 -5.10
C GLY A 269 -23.95 19.85 -6.55
N ASP A 270 -22.71 19.46 -6.84
CA ASP A 270 -22.19 19.42 -8.21
C ASP A 270 -22.78 18.22 -8.99
N PRO A 271 -23.52 18.45 -10.08
CA PRO A 271 -24.22 17.38 -10.80
C PRO A 271 -23.32 16.57 -11.74
N ARG A 272 -22.03 16.87 -11.84
CA ARG A 272 -21.12 16.19 -12.76
C ARG A 272 -20.75 14.77 -12.36
N HIS A 273 -21.03 14.35 -11.10
CA HIS A 273 -20.70 13.04 -10.58
C HIS A 273 -21.92 12.13 -10.51
N GLU A 274 -21.74 10.87 -10.91
CA GLU A 274 -22.71 9.78 -10.73
C GLU A 274 -21.97 8.50 -10.28
N ALA A 275 -22.57 7.76 -9.34
CA ALA A 275 -21.96 6.55 -8.78
C ALA A 275 -22.88 5.34 -8.95
N PHE A 276 -22.30 4.19 -9.32
CA PHE A 276 -23.00 2.95 -9.63
C PHE A 276 -22.48 1.82 -8.72
N CYS A 277 -23.40 1.20 -7.98
CA CYS A 277 -23.11 0.01 -7.19
C CYS A 277 -23.28 -1.22 -8.08
N GLU A 278 -22.22 -1.58 -8.83
CA GLU A 278 -22.30 -2.63 -9.83
C GLU A 278 -20.95 -3.35 -10.01
N ASP A 279 -21.01 -4.63 -10.44
CA ASP A 279 -19.79 -5.35 -10.85
C ASP A 279 -19.13 -4.68 -12.06
N ALA A 280 -17.82 -4.52 -11.99
CA ALA A 280 -17.05 -3.80 -13.00
C ALA A 280 -17.15 -4.41 -14.41
N PHE A 281 -17.14 -5.73 -14.53
CA PHE A 281 -17.28 -6.40 -15.85
C PHE A 281 -18.69 -6.27 -16.39
N LYS A 282 -19.69 -6.38 -15.50
CA LYS A 282 -21.09 -6.20 -15.87
C LYS A 282 -21.35 -4.77 -16.35
N TYR A 283 -20.88 -3.76 -15.62
CA TYR A 283 -20.99 -2.36 -16.02
C TYR A 283 -20.38 -2.11 -17.40
N LEU A 284 -19.15 -2.61 -17.65
CA LEU A 284 -18.48 -2.47 -18.93
C LEU A 284 -19.18 -3.24 -20.08
N ASP A 285 -19.99 -4.25 -19.79
CA ASP A 285 -20.75 -5.01 -20.78
C ASP A 285 -22.10 -4.35 -21.11
N GLU A 286 -22.81 -3.87 -20.09
CA GLU A 286 -24.21 -3.42 -20.23
C GLU A 286 -24.34 -1.92 -20.58
N HIS A 287 -23.31 -1.08 -20.28
CA HIS A 287 -23.33 0.34 -20.59
C HIS A 287 -22.52 0.66 -21.84
N ASP A 288 -23.18 1.14 -22.89
CA ASP A 288 -22.55 1.47 -24.19
C ASP A 288 -21.80 2.81 -24.20
N GLN A 289 -21.87 3.57 -23.12
CA GLN A 289 -21.21 4.86 -23.02
C GLN A 289 -19.71 4.75 -23.20
N GLN A 290 -19.14 5.69 -23.98
CA GLN A 290 -17.71 5.82 -24.17
C GLN A 290 -17.16 7.02 -23.40
N TYR A 291 -15.94 6.87 -22.88
CA TYR A 291 -15.28 7.85 -22.04
C TYR A 291 -13.99 8.40 -22.67
N ASP A 292 -13.64 9.62 -22.30
CA ASP A 292 -12.39 10.26 -22.73
C ASP A 292 -11.22 9.84 -21.83
N LEU A 293 -11.51 9.43 -20.59
CA LEU A 293 -10.54 9.02 -19.56
C LEU A 293 -11.11 7.86 -18.75
N ILE A 294 -10.37 6.76 -18.63
CA ILE A 294 -10.79 5.58 -17.85
C ILE A 294 -9.71 5.20 -16.87
N ILE A 295 -10.10 4.84 -15.63
CA ILE A 295 -9.24 4.26 -14.59
C ILE A 295 -9.68 2.81 -14.36
N LEU A 296 -8.71 1.89 -14.42
CA LEU A 296 -8.85 0.48 -14.06
C LEU A 296 -7.88 0.17 -12.92
N ASP A 297 -8.36 0.23 -11.68
CA ASP A 297 -7.57 -0.05 -10.48
C ASP A 297 -8.15 -1.24 -9.69
N PRO A 298 -8.13 -2.45 -10.26
CA PRO A 298 -8.73 -3.62 -9.65
C PRO A 298 -7.96 -4.08 -8.42
N PRO A 299 -8.62 -4.82 -7.49
CA PRO A 299 -7.93 -5.53 -6.43
C PRO A 299 -6.93 -6.53 -7.01
N ALA A 300 -5.95 -6.95 -6.20
CA ALA A 300 -4.94 -7.91 -6.62
C ALA A 300 -5.56 -9.24 -7.08
N PHE A 301 -5.47 -9.57 -8.36
CA PHE A 301 -6.00 -10.81 -8.93
C PHE A 301 -5.17 -12.05 -8.55
N ALA A 302 -3.94 -11.87 -8.07
CA ALA A 302 -3.12 -12.97 -7.55
C ALA A 302 -2.41 -12.56 -6.25
N LYS A 303 -2.56 -13.41 -5.23
CA LYS A 303 -1.81 -13.32 -3.96
C LYS A 303 -0.64 -14.32 -3.92
N HIS A 304 -0.66 -15.37 -4.76
CA HIS A 304 0.32 -16.45 -4.80
C HIS A 304 0.72 -16.79 -6.23
N ARG A 305 1.95 -17.27 -6.43
CA ARG A 305 2.49 -17.63 -7.76
C ARG A 305 1.62 -18.62 -8.53
N ALA A 306 0.95 -19.55 -7.85
CA ALA A 306 0.05 -20.49 -8.50
C ALA A 306 -1.13 -19.81 -9.22
N ALA A 307 -1.57 -18.63 -8.77
CA ALA A 307 -2.65 -17.86 -9.38
C ALA A 307 -2.19 -16.94 -10.53
N LEU A 308 -0.89 -16.81 -10.77
CA LEU A 308 -0.34 -15.83 -11.73
C LEU A 308 -0.97 -15.93 -13.12
N ARG A 309 -1.05 -17.13 -13.69
CA ARG A 309 -1.61 -17.33 -15.03
C ARG A 309 -3.07 -16.86 -15.15
N ASN A 310 -3.89 -17.14 -14.15
CA ASN A 310 -5.29 -16.70 -14.11
C ASN A 310 -5.40 -15.19 -13.90
N ALA A 311 -4.55 -14.62 -13.06
CA ALA A 311 -4.48 -13.17 -12.84
C ALA A 311 -4.15 -12.43 -14.14
N LEU A 312 -3.16 -12.89 -14.91
CA LEU A 312 -2.79 -12.27 -16.19
C LEU A 312 -3.96 -12.32 -17.19
N LYS A 313 -4.72 -13.43 -17.25
CA LYS A 313 -5.94 -13.50 -18.04
C LYS A 313 -6.99 -12.49 -17.57
N GLY A 314 -7.15 -12.31 -16.24
CA GLY A 314 -8.06 -11.32 -15.66
C GLY A 314 -7.68 -9.90 -16.05
N TYR A 315 -6.40 -9.53 -15.91
CA TYR A 315 -5.90 -8.21 -16.36
C TYR A 315 -6.06 -8.01 -17.87
N THR A 316 -5.78 -9.02 -18.69
CA THR A 316 -6.01 -8.93 -20.15
C THR A 316 -7.48 -8.67 -20.44
N ARG A 317 -8.40 -9.46 -19.88
CA ARG A 317 -9.84 -9.32 -20.10
C ARG A 317 -10.35 -7.94 -19.67
N LEU A 318 -9.95 -7.45 -18.49
CA LEU A 318 -10.33 -6.14 -17.99
C LEU A 318 -9.86 -5.02 -18.92
N ASN A 319 -8.60 -5.07 -19.35
CA ASN A 319 -8.04 -4.06 -20.25
C ASN A 319 -8.67 -4.11 -21.64
N VAL A 320 -9.04 -5.28 -22.18
CA VAL A 320 -9.82 -5.38 -23.42
C VAL A 320 -11.10 -4.56 -23.32
N LYS A 321 -11.86 -4.75 -22.24
CA LYS A 321 -13.13 -4.02 -22.03
C LYS A 321 -12.90 -2.52 -21.87
N GLY A 322 -11.91 -2.09 -21.09
CA GLY A 322 -11.54 -0.68 -20.98
C GLY A 322 -11.16 -0.07 -22.33
N LEU A 323 -10.39 -0.79 -23.14
CA LEU A 323 -9.98 -0.36 -24.48
C LEU A 323 -11.14 -0.31 -25.50
N GLN A 324 -12.20 -1.07 -25.28
CA GLN A 324 -13.44 -1.00 -26.09
C GLN A 324 -14.32 0.20 -25.70
N ARG A 325 -14.27 0.64 -24.42
CA ARG A 325 -15.08 1.74 -23.88
C ARG A 325 -14.37 3.10 -23.93
N ILE A 326 -13.06 3.14 -24.17
CA ILE A 326 -12.33 4.39 -24.34
C ILE A 326 -12.51 4.96 -25.75
N LYS A 327 -12.76 6.25 -25.84
CA LYS A 327 -12.83 6.96 -27.13
C LYS A 327 -11.49 6.95 -27.85
N LYS A 328 -11.53 7.13 -29.17
CA LYS A 328 -10.32 7.42 -29.94
C LYS A 328 -9.70 8.74 -29.45
N GLY A 329 -8.39 8.74 -29.17
CA GLY A 329 -7.68 9.85 -28.55
C GLY A 329 -7.87 9.94 -27.04
N GLY A 330 -8.49 8.93 -26.42
CA GLY A 330 -8.68 8.86 -24.97
C GLY A 330 -7.46 8.35 -24.22
N ILE A 331 -7.49 8.49 -22.89
CA ILE A 331 -6.41 8.12 -21.99
C ILE A 331 -6.91 7.05 -21.00
N LEU A 332 -6.18 5.94 -20.91
CA LEU A 332 -6.48 4.83 -20.00
C LEU A 332 -5.39 4.72 -18.93
N PHE A 333 -5.78 4.84 -17.69
CA PHE A 333 -4.96 4.47 -16.51
C PHE A 333 -5.28 3.03 -16.13
N THR A 334 -4.30 2.16 -16.05
CA THR A 334 -4.51 0.76 -15.67
C THR A 334 -3.44 0.31 -14.69
N PHE A 335 -3.86 -0.40 -13.62
CA PHE A 335 -3.02 -0.74 -12.48
C PHE A 335 -3.02 -2.23 -12.14
N SER A 336 -1.99 -2.64 -11.43
CA SER A 336 -1.89 -3.90 -10.70
C SER A 336 -1.13 -3.69 -9.40
N CYS A 337 -1.77 -3.99 -8.27
CA CYS A 337 -1.14 -4.01 -6.94
C CYS A 337 -0.68 -5.42 -6.53
N SER A 338 -0.70 -6.40 -7.45
CA SER A 338 -0.31 -7.78 -7.17
C SER A 338 1.21 -7.94 -7.15
N GLN A 339 1.77 -8.31 -6.00
CA GLN A 339 3.22 -8.49 -5.79
C GLN A 339 3.82 -9.60 -6.69
N VAL A 340 3.05 -10.65 -6.99
CA VAL A 340 3.51 -11.76 -7.83
C VAL A 340 3.46 -11.46 -9.35
N VAL A 341 2.80 -10.37 -9.73
CA VAL A 341 2.76 -9.89 -11.13
C VAL A 341 3.89 -8.89 -11.32
N THR A 342 4.89 -9.24 -12.12
CA THR A 342 6.00 -8.34 -12.45
C THR A 342 5.55 -7.21 -13.40
N LYS A 343 6.36 -6.15 -13.52
CA LYS A 343 6.13 -5.07 -14.51
C LYS A 343 5.99 -5.62 -15.93
N ASP A 344 6.87 -6.54 -16.32
CA ASP A 344 6.85 -7.14 -17.66
C ASP A 344 5.62 -7.99 -17.87
N ASN A 345 5.23 -8.79 -16.87
CA ASN A 345 4.00 -9.60 -16.95
C ASN A 345 2.77 -8.72 -17.11
N PHE A 346 2.67 -7.62 -16.35
CA PHE A 346 1.55 -6.69 -16.45
C PHE A 346 1.53 -5.98 -17.83
N ARG A 347 2.67 -5.47 -18.27
CA ARG A 347 2.82 -4.84 -19.59
C ARG A 347 2.43 -5.81 -20.71
N ASN A 348 2.84 -7.08 -20.64
CA ASN A 348 2.47 -8.09 -21.64
C ASN A 348 0.97 -8.41 -21.63
N ALA A 349 0.31 -8.39 -20.47
CA ALA A 349 -1.14 -8.56 -20.38
C ALA A 349 -1.87 -7.38 -21.06
N VAL A 350 -1.41 -6.16 -20.83
CA VAL A 350 -1.97 -4.94 -21.48
C VAL A 350 -1.68 -4.91 -22.97
N PHE A 351 -0.47 -5.28 -23.41
CA PHE A 351 -0.14 -5.47 -24.82
C PHE A 351 -1.10 -6.45 -25.51
N THR A 352 -1.31 -7.61 -24.90
CA THR A 352 -2.23 -8.63 -25.41
C THR A 352 -3.66 -8.08 -25.51
N ALA A 353 -4.09 -7.31 -24.51
CA ALA A 353 -5.40 -6.67 -24.50
C ALA A 353 -5.55 -5.66 -25.66
N ALA A 354 -4.54 -4.82 -25.89
CA ALA A 354 -4.55 -3.85 -26.98
C ALA A 354 -4.66 -4.53 -28.37
N ALA A 355 -3.89 -5.61 -28.57
CA ALA A 355 -3.95 -6.40 -29.79
C ALA A 355 -5.35 -7.05 -30.00
N GLN A 356 -5.93 -7.63 -28.94
CA GLN A 356 -7.27 -8.24 -28.98
C GLN A 356 -8.38 -7.20 -29.23
N ALA A 357 -8.24 -6.00 -28.65
CA ALA A 357 -9.18 -4.89 -28.88
C ALA A 357 -9.01 -4.20 -30.25
N GLY A 358 -7.97 -4.55 -31.02
CA GLY A 358 -7.67 -3.94 -32.31
C GLY A 358 -7.29 -2.45 -32.20
N ARG A 359 -6.72 -2.01 -31.05
CA ARG A 359 -6.41 -0.60 -30.78
C ARG A 359 -4.90 -0.35 -30.85
N LYS A 360 -4.52 0.77 -31.46
CA LYS A 360 -3.14 1.29 -31.38
C LYS A 360 -2.99 2.05 -30.08
N VAL A 361 -1.96 1.71 -29.29
CA VAL A 361 -1.78 2.23 -27.93
C VAL A 361 -0.33 2.67 -27.74
N ARG A 362 -0.15 3.82 -27.11
CA ARG A 362 1.16 4.35 -26.68
C ARG A 362 1.19 4.49 -25.18
N ILE A 363 2.28 4.06 -24.54
CA ILE A 363 2.52 4.26 -23.11
C ILE A 363 3.05 5.68 -22.91
N LEU A 364 2.30 6.51 -22.16
CA LEU A 364 2.69 7.86 -21.79
C LEU A 364 3.52 7.86 -20.50
N HIS A 365 3.08 7.08 -19.49
CA HIS A 365 3.75 6.97 -18.20
C HIS A 365 3.79 5.52 -17.72
N GLN A 366 4.85 5.19 -16.99
CA GLN A 366 4.96 4.00 -16.18
C GLN A 366 4.88 4.44 -14.71
N LEU A 367 3.89 3.93 -13.98
CA LEU A 367 3.54 4.35 -12.65
C LEU A 367 3.98 3.32 -11.61
N HIS A 368 4.24 3.80 -10.41
CA HIS A 368 4.65 3.01 -9.25
C HIS A 368 4.09 3.63 -7.97
N GLN A 369 4.40 3.04 -6.82
CA GLN A 369 4.08 3.58 -5.51
C GLN A 369 4.79 4.93 -5.26
N PRO A 370 4.17 5.85 -4.47
CA PRO A 370 4.71 7.18 -4.20
C PRO A 370 5.90 7.16 -3.23
N ALA A 371 6.53 8.32 -3.03
CA ALA A 371 7.75 8.46 -2.24
C ALA A 371 7.59 8.05 -0.76
N ASP A 372 6.40 8.16 -0.17
CA ASP A 372 6.12 7.69 1.19
C ASP A 372 5.94 6.16 1.32
N HIS A 373 6.04 5.45 0.20
CA HIS A 373 6.12 3.99 0.13
C HIS A 373 7.50 3.56 -0.39
N PRO A 374 8.60 3.90 0.31
CA PRO A 374 9.95 3.67 -0.19
C PRO A 374 10.24 2.19 -0.38
N ILE A 375 11.05 1.89 -1.40
CA ILE A 375 11.59 0.56 -1.62
C ILE A 375 13.01 0.56 -1.09
N ASN A 376 13.32 -0.35 -0.17
CA ASN A 376 14.69 -0.56 0.24
C ASN A 376 15.49 -1.13 -0.94
N ILE A 377 16.58 -0.47 -1.33
CA ILE A 377 17.39 -0.87 -2.49
C ILE A 377 17.94 -2.30 -2.35
N TYR A 378 18.10 -2.78 -1.12
CA TYR A 378 18.55 -4.13 -0.81
C TYR A 378 17.41 -5.16 -0.72
N HIS A 379 16.13 -4.69 -0.89
CA HIS A 379 14.93 -5.51 -0.80
C HIS A 379 13.95 -5.14 -1.93
N PRO A 380 14.25 -5.56 -3.18
CA PRO A 380 13.43 -5.23 -4.34
C PRO A 380 12.01 -5.83 -4.28
N GLU A 381 11.77 -6.81 -3.42
CA GLU A 381 10.46 -7.40 -3.15
C GLU A 381 9.45 -6.40 -2.58
N GLY A 382 9.91 -5.23 -2.10
CA GLY A 382 9.05 -4.12 -1.65
C GLY A 382 8.31 -3.42 -2.80
N GLU A 383 8.66 -3.67 -4.06
CA GLU A 383 7.96 -3.11 -5.21
C GLU A 383 6.68 -3.90 -5.52
N TYR A 384 5.51 -3.26 -5.42
CA TYR A 384 4.24 -3.96 -5.62
C TYR A 384 3.25 -3.25 -6.55
N LEU A 385 3.22 -1.91 -6.60
CA LEU A 385 2.31 -1.14 -7.44
C LEU A 385 2.91 -0.90 -8.83
N LYS A 386 2.18 -1.26 -9.86
CA LYS A 386 2.49 -1.02 -11.26
C LYS A 386 1.31 -0.39 -11.95
N GLY A 387 1.57 0.66 -12.71
CA GLY A 387 0.55 1.29 -13.53
C GLY A 387 1.08 1.70 -14.90
N LEU A 388 0.19 1.79 -15.86
CA LEU A 388 0.45 2.34 -17.17
C LEU A 388 -0.59 3.42 -17.48
N VAL A 389 -0.13 4.55 -18.00
CA VAL A 389 -1.00 5.55 -18.63
C VAL A 389 -0.85 5.40 -20.13
N LEU A 390 -1.96 5.14 -20.79
CA LEU A 390 -2.02 4.77 -22.21
C LEU A 390 -2.78 5.84 -22.99
N TYR A 391 -2.22 6.29 -24.11
CA TYR A 391 -2.95 7.02 -25.14
C TYR A 391 -3.48 6.02 -26.17
N VAL A 392 -4.78 6.08 -26.49
CA VAL A 392 -5.48 5.07 -27.30
C VAL A 392 -6.01 5.70 -28.59
N GLU A 393 -5.50 5.22 -29.74
CA GLU A 393 -5.93 5.65 -31.09
C GLU A 393 -7.09 4.84 -31.64
#